data_8af8be3f9304cefbb75ee019bfd3dbcb
#
_entry.id   8af8be3f9304cefbb75ee019bfd3dbcb
#
_cell.length_a   1.000
_cell.length_b   1.000
_cell.length_c   1.000
_cell.angle_alpha   90.00
_cell.angle_beta   90.00
_cell.angle_gamma   90.00
#
_symmetry.space_group_name_H-M   'P 1'
#
loop_
_entity.id
_entity.type
_entity.pdbx_description
1 polymer ?
#
loop_
_entity_poly.entity_id
_entity_poly.type
_entity_poly.pdbx_seq_one_letter_code
_entity_poly.pdbx_strand_id
1 'polypeptide(L)'
;MFGKIREKLTFYLSTFVLLNASAFGGYAMAQDALEEIVVTARKKAESLQDVPLSVSALRESSLEELGVNVFEDYLLQLPSVTAGGAGPGTSTIYIRGLASTTPNLTTAGVGGLAPNVSFYLDEQPLAQPGRNLDVYAADIGRIEVLKGPQGTLFGASSQA
;
A
#
# COMPACT_ATOMS: atom_id res chain seq x y z
N MET A 1 14.12 -64.68 40.63
CA MET A 1 14.35 -63.27 41.02
C MET A 1 14.54 -62.36 39.84
N PHE A 2 14.95 -62.84 38.70
CA PHE A 2 15.27 -62.04 37.48
C PHE A 2 14.03 -61.58 36.65
N GLY A 3 12.84 -62.25 36.76
CA GLY A 3 11.66 -61.88 35.98
C GLY A 3 11.03 -60.54 36.33
N LYS A 4 10.96 -60.21 37.61
CA LYS A 4 10.36 -58.94 38.09
C LYS A 4 11.17 -57.72 37.79
N ILE A 5 12.49 -57.86 37.53
CA ILE A 5 13.37 -56.77 37.17
C ILE A 5 13.18 -56.40 35.68
N ARG A 6 12.98 -57.38 34.81
CA ARG A 6 12.73 -57.19 33.39
C ARG A 6 11.41 -56.50 33.14
N GLU A 7 10.33 -56.85 33.83
CA GLU A 7 9.02 -56.20 33.69
C GLU A 7 9.05 -54.75 34.14
N LYS A 8 9.73 -54.45 35.24
CA LYS A 8 9.90 -53.05 35.68
C LYS A 8 10.73 -52.21 34.69
N LEU A 9 11.79 -52.80 34.16
CA LEU A 9 12.66 -52.11 33.18
C LEU A 9 11.94 -51.82 31.88
N THR A 10 11.13 -52.74 31.38
CA THR A 10 10.29 -52.50 30.18
C THR A 10 9.19 -51.46 30.44
N PHE A 11 8.62 -51.43 31.62
CA PHE A 11 7.61 -50.42 31.98
C PHE A 11 8.22 -48.98 32.05
N TYR A 12 9.39 -48.84 32.67
CA TYR A 12 10.09 -47.54 32.73
C TYR A 12 10.61 -47.09 31.35
N LEU A 13 11.03 -48.00 30.50
CA LEU A 13 11.47 -47.70 29.15
C LEU A 13 10.30 -47.25 28.25
N SER A 14 9.12 -47.89 28.39
CA SER A 14 7.92 -47.50 27.64
C SER A 14 7.33 -46.16 28.10
N THR A 15 7.36 -45.86 29.40
CA THR A 15 6.92 -44.58 29.94
C THR A 15 7.88 -43.44 29.54
N PHE A 16 9.20 -43.71 29.46
CA PHE A 16 10.15 -42.73 29.01
C PHE A 16 9.98 -42.39 27.51
N VAL A 17 9.72 -43.39 26.67
CA VAL A 17 9.42 -43.17 25.23
C VAL A 17 8.12 -42.39 25.01
N LEU A 18 7.07 -42.68 25.78
CA LEU A 18 5.82 -41.96 25.71
C LEU A 18 5.94 -40.50 26.20
N LEU A 19 6.77 -40.26 27.21
CA LEU A 19 6.96 -38.89 27.70
C LEU A 19 7.76 -38.01 26.74
N ASN A 20 8.65 -38.60 25.94
CA ASN A 20 9.41 -37.84 24.92
C ASN A 20 8.62 -37.60 23.63
N ALA A 21 7.63 -38.46 23.32
CA ALA A 21 6.79 -38.27 22.14
C ALA A 21 5.88 -37.02 22.24
N SER A 22 5.56 -36.57 23.46
CA SER A 22 4.77 -35.34 23.67
C SER A 22 5.58 -34.04 23.58
N ALA A 23 6.92 -34.11 23.57
CA ALA A 23 7.78 -32.92 23.47
C ALA A 23 7.99 -32.45 21.99
N PHE A 24 7.61 -33.25 21.01
CA PHE A 24 7.62 -32.88 19.58
C PHE A 24 6.28 -32.31 19.09
N GLY A 25 5.42 -31.89 20.02
CA GLY A 25 4.18 -31.19 19.73
C GLY A 25 4.44 -29.83 19.08
N GLY A 26 4.43 -29.86 17.77
CA GLY A 26 4.02 -28.75 16.94
C GLY A 26 4.64 -27.39 17.20
N TYR A 27 5.84 -27.13 16.66
CA TYR A 27 6.09 -25.81 16.12
C TYR A 27 5.14 -25.67 14.92
N ALA A 28 3.88 -25.30 15.16
CA ALA A 28 3.06 -24.69 14.15
C ALA A 28 3.81 -23.41 13.80
N MET A 29 4.59 -23.41 12.72
CA MET A 29 4.99 -22.22 12.04
C MET A 29 3.68 -21.56 11.69
N ALA A 30 3.31 -20.51 12.45
CA ALA A 30 2.43 -19.50 11.94
C ALA A 30 3.14 -18.97 10.70
N GLN A 31 2.82 -19.52 9.54
CA GLN A 31 3.04 -18.81 8.30
C GLN A 31 2.16 -17.57 8.46
N ASP A 32 2.79 -16.46 8.86
CA ASP A 32 2.27 -15.15 8.54
C ASP A 32 2.04 -15.22 7.03
N ALA A 33 0.81 -15.49 6.64
CA ALA A 33 0.40 -15.40 5.27
C ALA A 33 0.65 -13.94 4.91
N LEU A 34 1.75 -13.69 4.20
CA LEU A 34 2.05 -12.36 3.69
C LEU A 34 0.81 -11.91 2.96
N GLU A 35 0.11 -10.96 3.55
CA GLU A 35 -1.15 -10.46 3.01
C GLU A 35 -0.86 -9.85 1.64
N GLU A 36 -1.38 -10.49 0.61
CA GLU A 36 -1.17 -10.08 -0.77
C GLU A 36 -1.73 -8.69 -1.01
N ILE A 37 -0.90 -7.78 -1.51
CA ILE A 37 -1.34 -6.43 -1.87
C ILE A 37 -1.93 -6.49 -3.27
N VAL A 38 -3.25 -6.34 -3.37
CA VAL A 38 -3.98 -6.27 -4.63
C VAL A 38 -4.11 -4.81 -5.07
N VAL A 39 -3.77 -4.54 -6.31
CA VAL A 39 -3.85 -3.20 -6.94
C VAL A 39 -4.71 -3.24 -8.21
N THR A 40 -5.16 -2.07 -8.65
CA THR A 40 -5.93 -1.90 -9.90
C THR A 40 -5.20 -1.06 -10.94
N ALA A 41 -3.89 -1.00 -10.84
CA ALA A 41 -3.00 -0.21 -11.70
C ALA A 41 -3.20 -0.39 -13.23
N ARG A 42 -3.77 -1.52 -13.65
CA ARG A 42 -4.10 -1.81 -15.06
C ARG A 42 -5.60 -1.95 -15.30
N LYS A 43 -6.43 -1.34 -14.46
CA LYS A 43 -7.90 -1.45 -14.48
C LYS A 43 -8.43 -2.87 -14.29
N LYS A 44 -7.66 -3.72 -13.66
CA LYS A 44 -8.06 -5.04 -13.16
C LYS A 44 -7.34 -5.33 -11.85
N ALA A 45 -7.97 -6.09 -10.98
CA ALA A 45 -7.37 -6.51 -9.72
C ALA A 45 -6.25 -7.52 -9.99
N GLU A 46 -5.02 -7.18 -9.63
CA GLU A 46 -3.82 -8.00 -9.78
C GLU A 46 -2.94 -7.87 -8.54
N SER A 47 -2.12 -8.88 -8.27
CA SER A 47 -1.08 -8.77 -7.26
C SER A 47 -0.10 -7.66 -7.60
N LEU A 48 0.26 -6.84 -6.63
CA LEU A 48 1.28 -5.79 -6.81
C LEU A 48 2.59 -6.35 -7.38
N GLN A 49 2.93 -7.59 -7.04
CA GLN A 49 4.16 -8.26 -7.51
C GLN A 49 4.11 -8.65 -9.00
N ASP A 50 2.91 -8.85 -9.54
CA ASP A 50 2.70 -9.25 -10.93
C ASP A 50 2.55 -8.06 -11.88
N VAL A 51 2.42 -6.86 -11.35
CA VAL A 51 2.27 -5.65 -12.16
C VAL A 51 3.62 -5.18 -12.69
N PRO A 52 3.85 -5.16 -14.01
CA PRO A 52 5.13 -4.74 -14.60
C PRO A 52 5.26 -3.20 -14.66
N LEU A 53 4.85 -2.52 -13.61
CA LEU A 53 4.89 -1.07 -13.46
C LEU A 53 5.46 -0.71 -12.10
N SER A 54 6.02 0.48 -11.98
CA SER A 54 6.43 1.01 -10.68
C SER A 54 5.21 1.54 -9.94
N VAL A 55 4.65 0.74 -9.06
CA VAL A 55 3.46 1.06 -8.25
C VAL A 55 3.84 1.10 -6.78
N SER A 56 3.26 2.04 -6.05
CA SER A 56 3.23 2.04 -4.59
C SER A 56 1.78 2.01 -4.16
N ALA A 57 1.45 1.20 -3.16
CA ALA A 57 0.09 1.07 -2.66
C ALA A 57 0.05 1.15 -1.13
N LEU A 58 -0.94 1.87 -0.60
CA LEU A 58 -1.33 1.88 0.80
C LEU A 58 -2.73 1.29 0.90
N ARG A 59 -2.90 0.26 1.73
CA ARG A 59 -4.18 -0.40 1.98
C ARG A 59 -4.94 0.30 3.11
N GLU A 60 -6.23 0.07 3.20
CA GLU A 60 -7.09 0.55 4.28
C GLU A 60 -6.50 0.22 5.66
N SER A 61 -6.11 -1.04 5.90
CA SER A 61 -5.48 -1.45 7.15
C SER A 61 -4.22 -0.64 7.48
N SER A 62 -3.40 -0.33 6.49
CA SER A 62 -2.20 0.49 6.68
C SER A 62 -2.55 1.96 6.96
N LEU A 63 -3.59 2.48 6.32
CA LEU A 63 -4.07 3.84 6.58
C LEU A 63 -4.60 3.99 8.00
N GLU A 64 -5.34 2.99 8.49
CA GLU A 64 -5.84 2.95 9.87
C GLU A 64 -4.72 2.83 10.90
N GLU A 65 -3.80 1.87 10.70
CA GLU A 65 -2.65 1.66 11.60
C GLU A 65 -1.75 2.90 11.74
N LEU A 66 -1.57 3.64 10.65
CA LEU A 66 -0.78 4.86 10.60
C LEU A 66 -1.56 6.10 11.05
N GLY A 67 -2.86 5.98 11.30
CA GLY A 67 -3.72 7.11 11.69
C GLY A 67 -3.86 8.16 10.59
N VAL A 68 -3.82 7.73 9.33
CA VAL A 68 -3.91 8.62 8.17
C VAL A 68 -5.34 9.10 7.98
N ASN A 69 -5.57 10.39 8.05
CA ASN A 69 -6.91 10.98 7.93
C ASN A 69 -6.99 12.05 6.84
N VAL A 70 -5.93 12.82 6.66
CA VAL A 70 -5.91 13.95 5.72
C VAL A 70 -4.97 13.69 4.55
N PHE A 71 -5.08 14.51 3.53
CA PHE A 71 -4.28 14.43 2.32
C PHE A 71 -2.77 14.41 2.58
N GLU A 72 -2.29 15.26 3.45
CA GLU A 72 -0.88 15.39 3.78
C GLU A 72 -0.34 14.13 4.45
N ASP A 73 -1.14 13.47 5.29
CA ASP A 73 -0.71 12.29 6.04
C ASP A 73 -0.33 11.14 5.10
N TYR A 74 -1.15 10.83 4.09
CA TYR A 74 -0.82 9.73 3.20
C TYR A 74 0.28 10.08 2.20
N LEU A 75 0.49 11.34 1.86
CA LEU A 75 1.62 11.74 1.03
C LEU A 75 2.95 11.47 1.71
N LEU A 76 3.03 11.64 3.03
CA LEU A 76 4.22 11.34 3.82
C LEU A 76 4.57 9.85 3.81
N GLN A 77 3.60 8.98 3.60
CA GLN A 77 3.78 7.53 3.55
C GLN A 77 4.17 7.02 2.16
N LEU A 78 4.08 7.85 1.13
CA LEU A 78 4.30 7.46 -0.25
C LEU A 78 5.72 7.81 -0.70
N PRO A 79 6.58 6.82 -0.99
CA PRO A 79 7.95 7.08 -1.43
C PRO A 79 7.97 7.83 -2.76
N SER A 80 8.79 8.85 -2.82
CA SER A 80 8.98 9.72 -4.00
C SER A 80 7.78 10.59 -4.39
N VAL A 81 6.78 10.71 -3.51
CA VAL A 81 5.66 11.63 -3.66
C VAL A 81 5.86 12.80 -2.69
N THR A 82 5.69 13.99 -3.16
CA THR A 82 5.68 15.21 -2.36
C THR A 82 4.56 16.13 -2.82
N ALA A 83 4.13 17.03 -1.99
CA ALA A 83 3.19 18.07 -2.37
C ALA A 83 3.72 19.44 -2.01
N GLY A 84 3.28 20.42 -2.78
CA GLY A 84 3.45 21.84 -2.50
C GLY A 84 2.17 22.57 -2.83
N GLY A 85 1.93 23.70 -2.23
CA GLY A 85 0.73 24.49 -2.50
C GLY A 85 0.59 25.65 -1.52
N ALA A 86 -0.43 26.46 -1.71
CA ALA A 86 -0.71 27.63 -0.88
C ALA A 86 -1.76 27.34 0.21
N GLY A 87 -2.18 26.09 0.38
CA GLY A 87 -3.15 25.67 1.37
C GLY A 87 -4.12 24.62 0.83
N PRO A 88 -5.09 24.19 1.65
CA PRO A 88 -6.04 23.14 1.28
C PRO A 88 -6.74 23.40 -0.05
N GLY A 89 -6.87 22.36 -0.87
CA GLY A 89 -7.51 22.42 -2.19
C GLY A 89 -6.71 23.15 -3.26
N THR A 90 -5.46 23.52 -2.96
CA THR A 90 -4.55 24.17 -3.94
C THR A 90 -3.22 23.43 -4.05
N SER A 91 -3.22 22.18 -3.69
CA SER A 91 -2.03 21.35 -3.68
C SER A 91 -1.57 20.98 -5.09
N THR A 92 -0.28 20.87 -5.25
CA THR A 92 0.36 20.31 -6.45
C THR A 92 1.15 19.09 -6.02
N ILE A 93 0.85 17.95 -6.62
CA ILE A 93 1.55 16.71 -6.34
C ILE A 93 2.73 16.57 -7.29
N TYR A 94 3.87 16.13 -6.73
CA TYR A 94 5.08 15.84 -7.47
C TYR A 94 5.46 14.39 -7.28
N ILE A 95 5.71 13.66 -8.36
CA ILE A 95 6.23 12.30 -8.31
C ILE A 95 7.66 12.35 -8.85
N ARG A 96 8.63 11.83 -8.09
CA ARG A 96 10.06 11.84 -8.43
C ARG A 96 10.61 13.24 -8.71
N GLY A 97 10.05 14.27 -8.07
CA GLY A 97 10.43 15.66 -8.28
C GLY A 97 9.97 16.29 -9.59
N LEU A 98 9.19 15.58 -10.41
CA LEU A 98 8.62 16.16 -11.62
C LEU A 98 7.47 17.08 -11.24
N ALA A 99 7.66 18.35 -11.55
CA ALA A 99 6.68 19.40 -11.35
C ALA A 99 6.27 19.98 -12.70
N SER A 100 4.98 20.18 -12.91
CA SER A 100 4.55 21.22 -13.83
C SER A 100 4.89 22.58 -13.22
N THR A 101 5.08 23.55 -14.06
CA THR A 101 5.27 24.95 -13.63
C THR A 101 4.26 25.29 -12.55
N THR A 102 4.74 25.93 -11.49
CA THR A 102 3.94 26.45 -10.39
C THR A 102 2.62 27.00 -10.90
N PRO A 103 1.50 26.60 -10.32
CA PRO A 103 0.22 27.15 -10.67
C PRO A 103 0.18 28.61 -10.26
N ASN A 104 0.61 29.48 -11.14
CA ASN A 104 0.51 30.89 -10.92
C ASN A 104 -0.89 31.31 -11.33
N LEU A 105 -1.83 31.10 -10.43
CA LEU A 105 -3.25 31.44 -10.59
C LEU A 105 -3.51 32.95 -10.75
N THR A 106 -2.45 33.75 -10.76
CA THR A 106 -2.56 35.17 -10.48
C THR A 106 -2.58 36.08 -11.68
N THR A 107 -2.32 35.59 -12.86
CA THR A 107 -2.30 36.47 -14.01
C THR A 107 -3.45 36.16 -14.98
N ALA A 108 -4.42 37.03 -14.97
CA ALA A 108 -5.35 37.27 -16.06
C ALA A 108 -6.30 36.13 -16.47
N GLY A 109 -6.89 35.39 -15.52
CA GLY A 109 -7.96 34.46 -15.84
C GLY A 109 -7.57 33.26 -16.71
N VAL A 110 -6.27 33.00 -16.86
CA VAL A 110 -5.75 31.80 -17.53
C VAL A 110 -5.78 30.66 -16.54
N GLY A 111 -6.53 29.60 -16.84
CA GLY A 111 -6.76 28.47 -15.96
C GLY A 111 -5.56 27.57 -15.68
N GLY A 112 -4.32 28.05 -15.85
CA GLY A 112 -3.12 27.28 -15.60
C GLY A 112 -2.94 26.09 -16.54
N LEU A 113 -1.80 25.43 -16.43
CA LEU A 113 -1.51 24.19 -17.13
C LEU A 113 -2.11 23.00 -16.35
N ALA A 114 -2.44 21.93 -17.07
CA ALA A 114 -2.82 20.69 -16.45
C ALA A 114 -1.71 20.18 -15.51
N PRO A 115 -2.05 19.62 -14.34
CA PRO A 115 -1.05 19.06 -13.42
C PRO A 115 -0.25 17.93 -14.10
N ASN A 116 1.03 17.80 -13.78
CA ASN A 116 1.85 16.68 -14.26
C ASN A 116 1.43 15.33 -13.69
N VAL A 117 0.81 15.35 -12.53
CA VAL A 117 0.24 14.18 -11.86
C VAL A 117 -1.27 14.23 -11.99
N SER A 118 -1.85 13.19 -12.57
CA SER A 118 -3.29 13.03 -12.62
C SER A 118 -3.78 12.35 -11.35
N PHE A 119 -4.79 12.93 -10.73
CA PHE A 119 -5.40 12.41 -9.52
C PHE A 119 -6.79 11.86 -9.82
N TYR A 120 -7.10 10.68 -9.28
CA TYR A 120 -8.36 9.98 -9.51
C TYR A 120 -8.98 9.55 -8.19
N LEU A 121 -10.29 9.58 -8.10
CA LEU A 121 -11.10 8.98 -7.06
C LEU A 121 -12.13 8.08 -7.74
N ASP A 122 -12.16 6.80 -7.39
CA ASP A 122 -13.04 5.79 -8.01
C ASP A 122 -13.01 5.85 -9.54
N GLU A 123 -11.82 5.91 -10.11
CA GLU A 123 -11.56 6.05 -11.56
C GLU A 123 -12.03 7.39 -12.18
N GLN A 124 -12.60 8.30 -11.41
CA GLN A 124 -12.97 9.63 -11.90
C GLN A 124 -11.79 10.61 -11.77
N PRO A 125 -11.40 11.28 -12.84
CA PRO A 125 -10.33 12.27 -12.76
C PRO A 125 -10.78 13.48 -11.96
N LEU A 126 -9.99 13.84 -10.95
CA LEU A 126 -10.20 15.04 -10.13
C LEU A 126 -9.26 16.19 -10.55
N ALA A 127 -8.61 16.07 -11.70
CA ALA A 127 -7.69 17.07 -12.18
C ALA A 127 -8.41 18.38 -12.48
N GLN A 128 -7.92 19.46 -11.88
CA GLN A 128 -8.35 20.84 -12.17
C GLN A 128 -7.15 21.58 -12.77
N PRO A 129 -7.36 22.51 -13.71
CA PRO A 129 -6.27 23.34 -14.19
C PRO A 129 -5.54 24.04 -13.04
N GLY A 130 -4.24 23.83 -12.97
CA GLY A 130 -3.37 24.48 -12.00
C GLY A 130 -3.38 23.90 -10.58
N ARG A 131 -4.16 22.86 -10.25
CA ARG A 131 -4.20 22.28 -8.90
C ARG A 131 -4.71 20.84 -8.86
N ASN A 132 -4.38 20.15 -7.80
CA ASN A 132 -5.04 18.91 -7.38
C ASN A 132 -5.97 19.22 -6.21
N LEU A 133 -7.03 18.44 -6.07
CA LEU A 133 -7.93 18.51 -4.93
C LEU A 133 -7.37 17.67 -3.78
N ASP A 134 -7.51 18.16 -2.57
CA ASP A 134 -7.12 17.41 -1.36
C ASP A 134 -8.31 16.51 -0.97
N VAL A 135 -8.10 15.21 -1.02
CA VAL A 135 -9.11 14.22 -0.67
C VAL A 135 -8.77 13.63 0.69
N TYR A 136 -9.73 13.61 1.60
CA TYR A 136 -9.59 12.95 2.89
C TYR A 136 -9.51 11.43 2.73
N ALA A 137 -8.77 10.78 3.62
CA ALA A 137 -8.60 9.32 3.59
C ALA A 137 -9.79 8.55 4.21
N ALA A 138 -10.87 9.24 4.58
CA ALA A 138 -12.06 8.61 5.13
C ALA A 138 -12.73 7.70 4.08
N ASP A 139 -13.00 6.46 4.47
CA ASP A 139 -13.67 5.44 3.62
C ASP A 139 -12.92 5.13 2.31
N ILE A 140 -11.59 5.22 2.35
CA ILE A 140 -10.71 4.89 1.22
C ILE A 140 -10.15 3.47 1.41
N GLY A 141 -10.52 2.55 0.54
CA GLY A 141 -10.06 1.17 0.59
C GLY A 141 -8.56 1.00 0.26
N ARG A 142 -8.02 1.87 -0.58
CA ARG A 142 -6.58 1.92 -0.90
C ARG A 142 -6.19 3.19 -1.65
N ILE A 143 -4.92 3.52 -1.58
CA ILE A 143 -4.30 4.58 -2.37
C ILE A 143 -3.21 3.95 -3.22
N GLU A 144 -3.27 4.15 -4.53
CA GLU A 144 -2.30 3.63 -5.49
C GLU A 144 -1.56 4.79 -6.17
N VAL A 145 -0.24 4.69 -6.25
CA VAL A 145 0.60 5.65 -6.98
C VAL A 145 1.31 4.92 -8.11
N LEU A 146 0.94 5.26 -9.32
CA LEU A 146 1.52 4.74 -10.55
C LEU A 146 2.57 5.73 -11.04
N LYS A 147 3.82 5.29 -11.10
CA LYS A 147 4.96 6.15 -11.45
C LYS A 147 5.24 6.06 -12.95
N GLY A 148 4.98 7.15 -13.64
CA GLY A 148 5.15 7.27 -15.09
C GLY A 148 3.82 7.52 -15.82
N PRO A 149 3.89 7.88 -17.11
CA PRO A 149 2.70 8.26 -17.87
C PRO A 149 1.74 7.08 -18.06
N GLN A 150 0.49 7.25 -17.65
CA GLN A 150 -0.58 6.24 -17.71
C GLN A 150 -1.78 6.71 -18.55
N GLY A 151 -1.62 7.75 -19.34
CA GLY A 151 -2.72 8.38 -20.10
C GLY A 151 -3.46 7.43 -21.05
N THR A 152 -2.80 6.38 -21.54
CA THR A 152 -3.43 5.39 -22.42
C THR A 152 -4.52 4.56 -21.73
N LEU A 153 -4.39 4.32 -20.44
CA LEU A 153 -5.34 3.53 -19.65
C LEU A 153 -6.35 4.40 -18.90
N PHE A 154 -5.90 5.53 -18.41
CA PHE A 154 -6.70 6.40 -17.52
C PHE A 154 -7.24 7.65 -18.21
N GLY A 155 -6.77 7.96 -19.41
CA GLY A 155 -7.33 9.04 -20.25
C GLY A 155 -6.77 10.43 -19.98
N ALA A 156 -6.43 10.79 -18.75
CA ALA A 156 -5.78 12.06 -18.48
C ALA A 156 -4.28 11.95 -18.76
N SER A 157 -3.74 12.88 -19.55
CA SER A 157 -2.31 12.95 -19.79
C SER A 157 -1.58 13.40 -18.54
N SER A 158 -0.71 12.56 -18.01
CA SER A 158 0.23 12.90 -16.96
C SER A 158 1.64 12.53 -17.39
N GLN A 159 2.64 13.24 -16.88
CA GLN A 159 4.05 12.94 -17.16
C GLN A 159 4.68 12.07 -16.08
N ALA A 160 4.04 11.99 -14.92
CA ALA A 160 4.50 11.25 -13.75
C ALA A 160 3.37 10.44 -13.12
#